data_21d07bc56c22b14816d7d68d659cc9cb
#
_entry.id   21d07bc56c22b14816d7d68d659cc9cb
#
_cell.length_a   1.000
_cell.length_b   1.000
_cell.length_c   1.000
_cell.angle_alpha   90.00
_cell.angle_beta   90.00
_cell.angle_gamma   90.00
#
_symmetry.space_group_name_H-M   'P 1'
#
loop_
_entity.id
_entity.type
_entity.pdbx_description
1 polymer ?
#
loop_
_entity_poly.entity_id
_entity_poly.type
_entity_poly.pdbx_seq_one_letter_code
_entity_poly.pdbx_strand_id
1 'polypeptide(L)'
;MNAGSPKPRAPACDRNRDPILAVLRGHFAGRRRVLEVGSGTGQHAVYFAGAMPWLEWQASDVAQNLPGIRAWLDDAGLANTPAPLALDVLQPWPEVDADAVFTANTLHIMGWNGVEAFFRGAGRVLSAAPGGMLAAYGPFNYGGGYTSDSNRDFDAWLRARDPQSGIRDFEAVDALASQAGLRLVDDVAMPANNRCLVWRVVSSASG
;
A
#
# COMPACT_ATOMS: atom_id res chain seq x y z
N MET A 1 5.22 27.54 22.49
CA MET A 1 5.27 26.04 22.46
C MET A 1 3.99 25.57 21.80
N ASN A 2 4.04 25.26 20.48
CA ASN A 2 2.88 24.68 19.80
C ASN A 2 2.73 23.25 20.31
N ALA A 3 1.65 22.98 21.04
CA ALA A 3 1.24 21.61 21.29
C ALA A 3 0.92 20.98 19.94
N GLY A 4 1.85 20.16 19.42
CA GLY A 4 1.67 19.45 18.15
C GLY A 4 0.35 18.67 18.20
N SER A 5 -0.38 18.65 17.09
CA SER A 5 -1.59 17.85 16.95
C SER A 5 -1.28 16.41 17.41
N PRO A 6 -2.16 15.78 18.21
CA PRO A 6 -1.90 14.42 18.68
C PRO A 6 -1.71 13.49 17.47
N LYS A 7 -0.62 12.70 17.47
CA LYS A 7 -0.34 11.75 16.40
C LYS A 7 -1.46 10.70 16.36
N PRO A 8 -2.15 10.53 15.23
CA PRO A 8 -3.17 9.50 15.11
C PRO A 8 -2.52 8.12 15.23
N ARG A 9 -3.24 7.15 15.80
CA ARG A 9 -2.72 5.80 15.98
C ARG A 9 -3.72 4.75 15.53
N ALA A 10 -3.25 3.81 14.73
CA ALA A 10 -4.00 2.65 14.28
C ALA A 10 -3.38 1.37 14.88
N PRO A 11 -4.04 0.70 15.83
CA PRO A 11 -3.49 -0.52 16.47
C PRO A 11 -3.20 -1.66 15.50
N ALA A 12 -3.84 -1.66 14.31
CA ALA A 12 -3.56 -2.62 13.25
C ALA A 12 -2.12 -2.50 12.75
N CYS A 13 -1.58 -1.28 12.63
CA CYS A 13 -0.20 -1.06 12.19
C CYS A 13 0.82 -1.72 13.12
N ASP A 14 0.59 -1.65 14.43
CA ASP A 14 1.50 -2.27 15.41
C ASP A 14 1.49 -3.81 15.31
N ARG A 15 0.36 -4.41 14.92
CA ARG A 15 0.24 -5.88 14.82
C ARG A 15 0.79 -6.46 13.53
N ASN A 16 0.72 -5.70 12.43
CA ASN A 16 1.04 -6.23 11.10
C ASN A 16 2.40 -5.77 10.57
N ARG A 17 3.01 -4.74 11.15
CA ARG A 17 4.24 -4.14 10.64
C ARG A 17 5.42 -5.12 10.53
N ASP A 18 5.63 -5.99 11.54
CA ASP A 18 6.75 -6.93 11.53
C ASP A 18 6.60 -8.01 10.46
N PRO A 19 5.45 -8.68 10.32
CA PRO A 19 5.21 -9.60 9.21
C PRO A 19 5.34 -8.93 7.84
N ILE A 20 4.80 -7.72 7.66
CA ILE A 20 4.91 -6.98 6.40
C ILE A 20 6.38 -6.65 6.11
N LEU A 21 7.13 -6.16 7.09
CA LEU A 21 8.56 -5.85 6.95
C LEU A 21 9.36 -7.05 6.45
N ALA A 22 9.08 -8.24 6.99
CA ALA A 22 9.77 -9.46 6.57
C ALA A 22 9.62 -9.72 5.06
N VAL A 23 8.43 -9.51 4.51
CA VAL A 23 8.15 -9.63 3.07
C VAL A 23 8.84 -8.51 2.28
N LEU A 24 8.66 -7.26 2.71
CA LEU A 24 9.19 -6.10 1.99
C LEU A 24 10.72 -6.10 1.92
N ARG A 25 11.41 -6.52 2.96
CA ARG A 25 12.88 -6.62 2.97
C ARG A 25 13.43 -7.49 1.85
N GLY A 26 12.78 -8.60 1.53
CA GLY A 26 13.16 -9.48 0.44
C GLY A 26 12.89 -8.84 -0.93
N HIS A 27 11.67 -8.37 -1.14
CA HIS A 27 11.23 -7.87 -2.44
C HIS A 27 11.76 -6.46 -2.78
N PHE A 28 12.01 -5.63 -1.76
CA PHE A 28 12.50 -4.25 -1.92
C PHE A 28 14.00 -4.08 -1.70
N ALA A 29 14.76 -5.17 -1.49
CA ALA A 29 16.21 -5.12 -1.25
C ALA A 29 16.99 -4.36 -2.33
N GLY A 30 16.58 -4.48 -3.59
CA GLY A 30 17.20 -3.81 -4.72
C GLY A 30 16.48 -2.54 -5.19
N ARG A 31 15.53 -2.02 -4.39
CA ARG A 31 14.78 -0.78 -4.70
C ARG A 31 15.43 0.41 -4.00
N ARG A 32 15.07 1.61 -4.43
CA ARG A 32 15.62 2.87 -3.90
C ARG A 32 14.54 3.81 -3.38
N ARG A 33 13.37 3.84 -4.02
CA ARG A 33 12.29 4.77 -3.69
C ARG A 33 10.96 4.05 -3.65
N VAL A 34 10.30 4.15 -2.52
CA VAL A 34 8.97 3.57 -2.30
C VAL A 34 7.95 4.69 -2.27
N LEU A 35 6.88 4.57 -3.07
CA LEU A 35 5.65 5.35 -2.89
C LEU A 35 4.66 4.50 -2.09
N GLU A 36 4.35 4.92 -0.87
CA GLU A 36 3.26 4.35 -0.08
C GLU A 36 1.97 5.08 -0.37
N VAL A 37 0.97 4.37 -0.87
CA VAL A 37 -0.37 4.91 -1.18
C VAL A 37 -1.34 4.53 -0.09
N GLY A 38 -1.99 5.52 0.53
CA GLY A 38 -2.88 5.32 1.66
C GLY A 38 -2.11 5.06 2.96
N SER A 39 -1.17 5.96 3.31
CA SER A 39 -0.33 5.85 4.52
C SER A 39 -1.11 5.99 5.84
N GLY A 40 -2.36 6.44 5.79
CA GLY A 40 -3.26 6.53 6.93
C GLY A 40 -2.70 7.41 8.05
N THR A 41 -2.22 6.76 9.10
CA THR A 41 -1.61 7.46 10.25
C THR A 41 -0.16 7.89 10.03
N GLY A 42 0.57 7.24 9.09
CA GLY A 42 2.02 7.41 8.90
C GLY A 42 2.88 6.45 9.73
N GLN A 43 2.28 5.58 10.56
CA GLN A 43 3.01 4.62 11.41
C GLN A 43 3.85 3.64 10.58
N HIS A 44 3.30 3.10 9.48
CA HIS A 44 4.02 2.20 8.58
C HIS A 44 5.21 2.90 7.91
N ALA A 45 5.00 4.11 7.39
CA ALA A 45 6.06 4.88 6.74
C ALA A 45 7.28 5.04 7.64
N VAL A 46 7.09 5.49 8.89
CA VAL A 46 8.16 5.65 9.87
C VAL A 46 8.83 4.32 10.19
N TYR A 47 8.03 3.28 10.42
CA TYR A 47 8.56 1.98 10.81
C TYR A 47 9.40 1.34 9.69
N PHE A 48 8.90 1.34 8.46
CA PHE A 48 9.59 0.73 7.33
C PHE A 48 10.79 1.54 6.87
N ALA A 49 10.69 2.87 6.85
CA ALA A 49 11.82 3.73 6.52
C ALA A 49 12.99 3.55 7.52
N GLY A 50 12.70 3.48 8.82
CA GLY A 50 13.70 3.21 9.84
C GLY A 50 14.34 1.83 9.73
N ALA A 51 13.55 0.80 9.36
CA ALA A 51 14.01 -0.57 9.22
C ALA A 51 14.72 -0.85 7.88
N MET A 52 14.51 -0.01 6.86
CA MET A 52 15.08 -0.12 5.51
C MET A 52 15.74 1.21 5.10
N PRO A 53 16.84 1.63 5.75
CA PRO A 53 17.43 2.97 5.57
C PRO A 53 18.03 3.22 4.18
N TRP A 54 18.14 2.20 3.34
CA TRP A 54 18.55 2.36 1.93
C TRP A 54 17.41 2.81 1.00
N LEU A 55 16.16 2.82 1.49
CA LEU A 55 14.99 3.25 0.75
C LEU A 55 14.62 4.69 1.15
N GLU A 56 14.36 5.53 0.19
CA GLU A 56 13.56 6.73 0.39
C GLU A 56 12.09 6.31 0.44
N TRP A 57 11.39 6.65 1.51
CA TRP A 57 10.01 6.24 1.74
C TRP A 57 9.06 7.43 1.63
N GLN A 58 8.44 7.59 0.48
CA GLN A 58 7.47 8.64 0.20
C GLN A 58 6.08 8.23 0.66
N ALA A 59 5.65 8.72 1.80
CA ALA A 59 4.27 8.56 2.26
C ALA A 59 3.31 9.41 1.43
N SER A 60 2.11 8.88 1.16
CA SER A 60 1.05 9.64 0.49
C SER A 60 -0.34 9.22 0.95
N ASP A 61 -1.27 10.18 0.95
CA ASP A 61 -2.68 9.95 1.29
C ASP A 61 -3.52 11.14 0.79
N VAL A 62 -4.84 11.06 0.92
CA VAL A 62 -5.73 12.19 0.70
C VAL A 62 -5.37 13.36 1.63
N ALA A 63 -5.59 14.59 1.19
CA ALA A 63 -5.09 15.80 1.85
C ALA A 63 -5.42 15.90 3.35
N GLN A 64 -6.60 15.40 3.76
CA GLN A 64 -7.04 15.43 5.15
C GLN A 64 -6.20 14.57 6.10
N ASN A 65 -5.50 13.55 5.62
CA ASN A 65 -4.66 12.66 6.43
C ASN A 65 -3.22 13.16 6.58
N LEU A 66 -2.77 14.09 5.72
CA LEU A 66 -1.38 14.57 5.69
C LEU A 66 -0.90 15.18 7.01
N PRO A 67 -1.71 15.96 7.77
CA PRO A 67 -1.26 16.48 9.06
C PRO A 67 -0.87 15.40 10.06
N GLY A 68 -1.64 14.30 10.11
CA GLY A 68 -1.34 13.14 10.97
C GLY A 68 -0.06 12.41 10.55
N ILE A 69 0.10 12.17 9.25
CA ILE A 69 1.31 11.56 8.68
C ILE A 69 2.53 12.43 8.99
N ARG A 70 2.44 13.74 8.74
CA ARG A 70 3.52 14.69 9.02
C ARG A 70 3.94 14.66 10.49
N ALA A 71 2.99 14.60 11.43
CA ALA A 71 3.29 14.53 12.85
C ALA A 71 4.11 13.27 13.21
N TRP A 72 3.90 12.14 12.53
CA TRP A 72 4.70 10.93 12.70
C TRP A 72 6.10 11.06 12.08
N LEU A 73 6.20 11.62 10.87
CA LEU A 73 7.49 11.79 10.17
C LEU A 73 8.39 12.78 10.92
N ASP A 74 7.85 13.93 11.34
CA ASP A 74 8.58 14.96 12.06
C ASP A 74 9.11 14.46 13.42
N ASP A 75 8.29 13.70 14.16
CA ASP A 75 8.70 13.10 15.43
C ASP A 75 9.80 12.04 15.25
N ALA A 76 9.76 11.26 14.17
CA ALA A 76 10.76 10.26 13.88
C ALA A 76 12.09 10.85 13.37
N GLY A 77 12.05 12.00 12.69
CA GLY A 77 13.22 12.72 12.20
C GLY A 77 14.11 11.92 11.27
N LEU A 78 13.54 10.99 10.50
CA LEU A 78 14.31 10.13 9.58
C LEU A 78 14.67 10.89 8.31
N ALA A 79 15.92 10.84 7.90
CA ALA A 79 16.42 11.55 6.70
C ALA A 79 15.86 11.00 5.38
N ASN A 80 15.34 9.78 5.37
CA ASN A 80 14.81 9.08 4.21
C ASN A 80 13.28 9.10 4.12
N THR A 81 12.62 9.99 4.88
CA THR A 81 11.17 10.23 4.80
C THR A 81 10.91 11.67 4.38
N PRO A 82 10.75 11.96 3.07
CA PRO A 82 10.39 13.29 2.61
C PRO A 82 8.97 13.69 3.06
N ALA A 83 8.62 14.97 2.88
CA ALA A 83 7.28 15.47 3.24
C ALA A 83 6.19 14.65 2.53
N PRO A 84 5.08 14.30 3.21
CA PRO A 84 4.07 13.45 2.63
C PRO A 84 3.33 14.15 1.49
N LEU A 85 2.97 13.40 0.45
CA LEU A 85 2.28 13.89 -0.75
C LEU A 85 0.77 13.75 -0.63
N ALA A 86 0.04 14.75 -1.15
CA ALA A 86 -1.39 14.62 -1.38
C ALA A 86 -1.61 13.72 -2.60
N LEU A 87 -2.28 12.58 -2.39
CA LEU A 87 -2.61 11.65 -3.46
C LEU A 87 -3.99 11.07 -3.20
N ASP A 88 -4.96 11.44 -4.02
CA ASP A 88 -6.24 10.77 -4.17
C ASP A 88 -6.15 9.91 -5.44
N VAL A 89 -6.40 8.61 -5.31
CA VAL A 89 -6.28 7.68 -6.44
C VAL A 89 -7.23 8.00 -7.59
N LEU A 90 -8.33 8.68 -7.33
CA LEU A 90 -9.32 9.11 -8.33
C LEU A 90 -8.94 10.40 -9.07
N GLN A 91 -7.89 11.09 -8.61
CA GLN A 91 -7.37 12.30 -9.24
C GLN A 91 -6.08 12.01 -10.03
N PRO A 92 -5.63 12.92 -10.90
CA PRO A 92 -4.30 12.78 -11.49
C PRO A 92 -3.23 12.67 -10.41
N TRP A 93 -2.44 11.59 -10.45
CA TRP A 93 -1.35 11.42 -9.51
C TRP A 93 -0.25 12.45 -9.76
N PRO A 94 0.37 12.96 -8.71
CA PRO A 94 1.56 13.81 -8.87
C PRO A 94 2.67 13.05 -9.59
N GLU A 95 3.62 13.78 -10.17
CA GLU A 95 4.83 13.16 -10.71
C GLU A 95 5.67 12.64 -9.52
N VAL A 96 5.88 11.33 -9.49
CA VAL A 96 6.67 10.65 -8.46
C VAL A 96 7.63 9.69 -9.15
N ASP A 97 8.89 9.82 -8.81
CA ASP A 97 9.92 8.87 -9.21
C ASP A 97 10.03 7.78 -8.13
N ALA A 98 9.46 6.61 -8.39
CA ALA A 98 9.51 5.46 -7.49
C ALA A 98 9.73 4.17 -8.28
N ASP A 99 10.52 3.27 -7.70
CA ASP A 99 10.78 1.93 -8.22
C ASP A 99 10.11 0.82 -7.39
N ALA A 100 9.38 1.22 -6.33
CA ALA A 100 8.46 0.38 -5.60
C ALA A 100 7.21 1.17 -5.20
N VAL A 101 6.06 0.49 -5.16
CA VAL A 101 4.79 0.99 -4.62
C VAL A 101 4.34 0.06 -3.52
N PHE A 102 3.86 0.62 -2.43
CA PHE A 102 3.31 -0.13 -1.30
C PHE A 102 1.94 0.40 -0.90
N THR A 103 1.05 -0.48 -0.48
CA THR A 103 -0.22 -0.13 0.15
C THR A 103 -0.63 -1.19 1.18
N ALA A 104 -1.22 -0.75 2.29
CA ALA A 104 -1.67 -1.64 3.35
C ALA A 104 -3.07 -1.29 3.84
N ASN A 105 -3.96 -2.27 3.86
CA ASN A 105 -5.34 -2.13 4.34
C ASN A 105 -6.16 -1.04 3.62
N THR A 106 -5.87 -0.77 2.36
CA THR A 106 -6.43 0.33 1.59
C THR A 106 -7.43 -0.16 0.54
N LEU A 107 -7.12 -1.25 -0.17
CA LEU A 107 -7.93 -1.72 -1.30
C LEU A 107 -9.36 -2.10 -0.91
N HIS A 108 -9.57 -2.59 0.31
CA HIS A 108 -10.90 -3.00 0.78
C HIS A 108 -11.75 -1.84 1.32
N ILE A 109 -11.17 -0.65 1.53
CA ILE A 109 -11.90 0.55 1.96
C ILE A 109 -12.21 1.51 0.82
N MET A 110 -11.57 1.37 -0.36
CA MET A 110 -11.90 2.14 -1.57
C MET A 110 -13.13 1.53 -2.26
N GLY A 111 -13.88 2.32 -3.03
CA GLY A 111 -14.78 1.79 -4.05
C GLY A 111 -13.98 1.08 -5.17
N TRP A 112 -14.64 0.22 -5.95
CA TRP A 112 -13.97 -0.55 -7.01
C TRP A 112 -13.26 0.35 -8.04
N ASN A 113 -13.88 1.47 -8.42
CA ASN A 113 -13.28 2.49 -9.28
C ASN A 113 -11.97 3.05 -8.71
N GLY A 114 -11.86 3.17 -7.38
CA GLY A 114 -10.64 3.56 -6.69
C GLY A 114 -9.56 2.47 -6.81
N VAL A 115 -9.94 1.19 -6.68
CA VAL A 115 -9.02 0.06 -6.87
C VAL A 115 -8.48 0.03 -8.30
N GLU A 116 -9.35 0.19 -9.31
CA GLU A 116 -8.92 0.31 -10.71
C GLU A 116 -7.98 1.48 -10.95
N ALA A 117 -8.30 2.65 -10.36
CA ALA A 117 -7.46 3.85 -10.47
C ALA A 117 -6.10 3.66 -9.80
N PHE A 118 -6.07 2.97 -8.65
CA PHE A 118 -4.84 2.62 -7.95
C PHE A 118 -3.91 1.78 -8.84
N PHE A 119 -4.39 0.70 -9.45
CA PHE A 119 -3.55 -0.16 -10.30
C PHE A 119 -3.07 0.58 -11.55
N ARG A 120 -3.92 1.40 -12.19
CA ARG A 120 -3.48 2.24 -13.33
C ARG A 120 -2.38 3.23 -12.91
N GLY A 121 -2.55 3.88 -11.76
CA GLY A 121 -1.56 4.84 -11.22
C GLY A 121 -0.24 4.18 -10.85
N ALA A 122 -0.30 3.06 -10.13
CA ALA A 122 0.87 2.27 -9.74
C ALA A 122 1.63 1.73 -10.97
N GLY A 123 0.91 1.18 -11.96
CA GLY A 123 1.51 0.72 -13.22
C GLY A 123 2.21 1.85 -13.96
N ARG A 124 1.61 3.05 -14.03
CA ARG A 124 2.23 4.22 -14.66
C ARG A 124 3.53 4.63 -13.94
N VAL A 125 3.51 4.73 -12.62
CA VAL A 125 4.71 5.08 -11.82
C VAL A 125 5.82 4.05 -12.05
N LEU A 126 5.48 2.77 -11.97
CA LEU A 126 6.44 1.69 -12.06
C LEU A 126 6.92 1.39 -13.49
N SER A 127 6.19 1.81 -14.53
CA SER A 127 6.57 1.54 -15.93
C SER A 127 7.91 2.15 -16.33
N ALA A 128 8.34 3.24 -15.68
CA ALA A 128 9.63 3.87 -15.88
C ALA A 128 10.79 3.17 -15.12
N ALA A 129 10.46 2.20 -14.24
CA ALA A 129 11.43 1.53 -13.37
C ALA A 129 11.59 0.06 -13.78
N PRO A 130 12.67 -0.33 -14.48
CA PRO A 130 12.90 -1.74 -14.82
C PRO A 130 12.88 -2.64 -13.59
N GLY A 131 12.01 -3.67 -13.61
CA GLY A 131 11.80 -4.57 -12.49
C GLY A 131 11.13 -3.93 -11.27
N GLY A 132 10.43 -2.80 -11.45
CA GLY A 132 9.66 -2.12 -10.40
C GLY A 132 8.70 -3.08 -9.68
N MET A 133 8.44 -2.84 -8.40
CA MET A 133 7.70 -3.74 -7.54
C MET A 133 6.45 -3.06 -6.97
N LEU A 134 5.34 -3.80 -6.90
CA LEU A 134 4.14 -3.40 -6.16
C LEU A 134 3.89 -4.43 -5.05
N ALA A 135 3.68 -3.97 -3.82
CA ALA A 135 3.23 -4.82 -2.72
C ALA A 135 1.94 -4.28 -2.11
N ALA A 136 0.93 -5.15 -1.97
CA ALA A 136 -0.35 -4.82 -1.36
C ALA A 136 -0.67 -5.79 -0.20
N TYR A 137 -0.86 -5.24 0.99
CA TYR A 137 -1.23 -6.00 2.18
C TYR A 137 -2.70 -5.79 2.54
N GLY A 138 -3.39 -6.85 2.87
CA GLY A 138 -4.77 -6.84 3.36
C GLY A 138 -5.45 -8.19 3.25
N PRO A 139 -6.74 -8.26 3.58
CA PRO A 139 -7.54 -9.45 3.32
C PRO A 139 -7.92 -9.53 1.84
N PHE A 140 -7.93 -10.75 1.31
CA PHE A 140 -8.41 -11.05 -0.04
C PHE A 140 -9.28 -12.30 -0.02
N ASN A 141 -10.27 -12.36 -0.90
CA ASN A 141 -11.04 -13.55 -1.21
C ASN A 141 -10.37 -14.30 -2.37
N TYR A 142 -10.67 -15.59 -2.51
CA TYR A 142 -10.18 -16.43 -3.59
C TYR A 142 -11.32 -17.26 -4.16
N GLY A 143 -11.43 -17.34 -5.49
CA GLY A 143 -12.48 -18.11 -6.16
C GLY A 143 -13.90 -17.63 -5.78
N GLY A 144 -14.08 -16.35 -5.47
CA GLY A 144 -15.33 -15.77 -5.01
C GLY A 144 -15.73 -16.14 -3.58
N GLY A 145 -14.84 -16.79 -2.80
CA GLY A 145 -15.11 -17.24 -1.44
C GLY A 145 -14.26 -16.54 -0.37
N TYR A 146 -14.82 -16.42 0.84
CA TYR A 146 -14.06 -15.94 1.99
C TYR A 146 -13.03 -16.97 2.47
N THR A 147 -11.85 -16.50 2.83
CA THR A 147 -10.78 -17.35 3.36
C THR A 147 -11.00 -17.77 4.81
N SER A 148 -11.92 -17.11 5.52
CA SER A 148 -12.28 -17.41 6.91
C SER A 148 -13.61 -16.77 7.29
N ASP A 149 -14.22 -17.27 8.39
CA ASP A 149 -15.42 -16.65 8.95
C ASP A 149 -15.16 -15.22 9.43
N SER A 150 -13.98 -14.96 10.02
CA SER A 150 -13.61 -13.61 10.45
C SER A 150 -13.50 -12.63 9.27
N ASN A 151 -13.07 -13.07 8.08
CA ASN A 151 -13.06 -12.22 6.88
C ASN A 151 -14.48 -11.97 6.36
N ARG A 152 -15.38 -12.95 6.46
CA ARG A 152 -16.80 -12.75 6.14
C ARG A 152 -17.42 -11.68 7.03
N ASP A 153 -17.22 -11.77 8.34
CA ASP A 153 -17.75 -10.82 9.32
C ASP A 153 -17.15 -9.43 9.10
N PHE A 154 -15.88 -9.35 8.78
CA PHE A 154 -15.20 -8.10 8.47
C PHE A 154 -15.72 -7.48 7.17
N ASP A 155 -15.96 -8.26 6.12
CA ASP A 155 -16.58 -7.77 4.87
C ASP A 155 -17.98 -7.21 5.11
N ALA A 156 -18.79 -7.91 5.91
CA ALA A 156 -20.11 -7.44 6.29
C ALA A 156 -20.06 -6.10 7.05
N TRP A 157 -19.09 -5.96 7.96
CA TRP A 157 -18.87 -4.72 8.70
C TRP A 157 -18.41 -3.57 7.79
N LEU A 158 -17.51 -3.83 6.83
CA LEU A 158 -17.08 -2.84 5.83
C LEU A 158 -18.26 -2.31 5.02
N ARG A 159 -19.07 -3.23 4.45
CA ARG A 159 -20.23 -2.90 3.61
C ARG A 159 -21.33 -2.18 4.38
N ALA A 160 -21.49 -2.46 5.66
CA ALA A 160 -22.44 -1.75 6.51
C ALA A 160 -22.06 -0.27 6.72
N ARG A 161 -20.76 0.06 6.67
CA ARG A 161 -20.26 1.43 6.79
C ARG A 161 -20.23 2.18 5.46
N ASP A 162 -19.82 1.49 4.42
CA ASP A 162 -19.80 1.98 3.05
C ASP A 162 -20.06 0.82 2.08
N PRO A 163 -21.21 0.82 1.38
CA PRO A 163 -21.56 -0.24 0.42
C PRO A 163 -20.54 -0.44 -0.71
N GLN A 164 -19.68 0.54 -0.99
CA GLN A 164 -18.63 0.43 -1.99
C GLN A 164 -17.36 -0.25 -1.44
N SER A 165 -17.19 -0.31 -0.12
CA SER A 165 -16.11 -1.04 0.55
C SER A 165 -16.40 -2.54 0.53
N GLY A 166 -15.36 -3.34 0.74
CA GLY A 166 -15.45 -4.80 0.87
C GLY A 166 -14.15 -5.50 0.50
N ILE A 167 -13.98 -6.72 0.99
CA ILE A 167 -12.81 -7.54 0.67
C ILE A 167 -12.82 -7.84 -0.84
N ARG A 168 -11.68 -7.65 -1.49
CA ARG A 168 -11.51 -7.83 -2.94
C ARG A 168 -11.14 -9.26 -3.26
N ASP A 169 -11.66 -9.77 -4.39
CA ASP A 169 -11.25 -11.05 -4.92
C ASP A 169 -9.85 -10.92 -5.53
N PHE A 170 -8.97 -11.85 -5.16
CA PHE A 170 -7.59 -11.89 -5.66
C PHE A 170 -7.53 -11.89 -7.18
N GLU A 171 -8.34 -12.71 -7.83
CA GLU A 171 -8.35 -12.86 -9.28
C GLU A 171 -8.71 -11.56 -10.00
N ALA A 172 -9.66 -10.79 -9.45
CA ALA A 172 -10.03 -9.50 -10.00
C ALA A 172 -8.92 -8.46 -9.82
N VAL A 173 -8.26 -8.47 -8.67
CA VAL A 173 -7.12 -7.58 -8.37
C VAL A 173 -5.91 -7.93 -9.22
N ASP A 174 -5.59 -9.22 -9.40
CA ASP A 174 -4.49 -9.68 -10.25
C ASP A 174 -4.73 -9.37 -11.73
N ALA A 175 -5.98 -9.44 -12.19
CA ALA A 175 -6.34 -9.00 -13.54
C ALA A 175 -6.07 -7.49 -13.75
N LEU A 176 -6.36 -6.63 -12.76
CA LEU A 176 -6.02 -5.20 -12.84
C LEU A 176 -4.50 -4.97 -12.83
N ALA A 177 -3.76 -5.71 -12.00
CA ALA A 177 -2.31 -5.65 -11.99
C ALA A 177 -1.73 -6.05 -13.36
N SER A 178 -2.24 -7.12 -13.96
CA SER A 178 -1.83 -7.59 -15.29
C SER A 178 -2.10 -6.55 -16.38
N GLN A 179 -3.28 -5.91 -16.36
CA GLN A 179 -3.61 -4.81 -17.28
C GLN A 179 -2.68 -3.59 -17.10
N ALA A 180 -2.17 -3.39 -15.89
CA ALA A 180 -1.21 -2.34 -15.56
C ALA A 180 0.26 -2.72 -15.87
N GLY A 181 0.50 -3.86 -16.56
CA GLY A 181 1.84 -4.33 -16.90
C GLY A 181 2.61 -4.98 -15.76
N LEU A 182 1.91 -5.47 -14.76
CA LEU A 182 2.48 -6.11 -13.58
C LEU A 182 2.16 -7.61 -13.58
N ARG A 183 3.11 -8.44 -13.15
CA ARG A 183 2.93 -9.89 -12.99
C ARG A 183 3.13 -10.27 -11.55
N LEU A 184 2.23 -11.08 -10.99
CA LEU A 184 2.36 -11.63 -9.65
C LEU A 184 3.66 -12.45 -9.54
N VAL A 185 4.42 -12.19 -8.48
CA VAL A 185 5.66 -12.92 -8.17
C VAL A 185 5.61 -13.57 -6.80
N ASP A 186 4.72 -13.12 -5.91
CA ASP A 186 4.53 -13.75 -4.61
C ASP A 186 3.13 -13.49 -4.05
N ASP A 187 2.59 -14.46 -3.32
CA ASP A 187 1.33 -14.39 -2.58
C ASP A 187 1.56 -15.00 -1.20
N VAL A 188 1.97 -14.14 -0.26
CA VAL A 188 2.41 -14.54 1.06
C VAL A 188 1.25 -14.57 2.05
N ALA A 189 1.05 -15.72 2.70
CA ALA A 189 0.09 -15.83 3.79
C ALA A 189 0.57 -15.03 5.01
N MET A 190 -0.32 -14.20 5.55
CA MET A 190 -0.03 -13.28 6.63
C MET A 190 -0.92 -13.57 7.85
N PRO A 191 -0.53 -13.14 9.06
CA PRO A 191 -1.38 -13.29 10.25
C PRO A 191 -2.78 -12.72 10.05
N ALA A 192 -3.74 -13.28 10.80
CA ALA A 192 -5.15 -12.87 10.81
C ALA A 192 -5.83 -12.95 9.42
N ASN A 193 -5.52 -14.01 8.67
CA ASN A 193 -6.11 -14.30 7.36
C ASN A 193 -5.92 -13.17 6.32
N ASN A 194 -4.84 -12.40 6.47
CA ASN A 194 -4.41 -11.44 5.46
C ASN A 194 -3.44 -12.09 4.47
N ARG A 195 -3.15 -11.36 3.40
CA ARG A 195 -2.14 -11.70 2.39
C ARG A 195 -1.24 -10.50 2.16
N CYS A 196 -0.02 -10.74 1.72
CA CYS A 196 0.83 -9.76 1.09
C CYS A 196 1.08 -10.20 -0.34
N LEU A 197 0.41 -9.54 -1.27
CA LEU A 197 0.52 -9.81 -2.71
C LEU A 197 1.62 -8.95 -3.28
N VAL A 198 2.53 -9.54 -4.05
CA VAL A 198 3.67 -8.83 -4.64
C VAL A 198 3.69 -9.05 -6.15
N TRP A 199 3.74 -7.95 -6.89
CA TRP A 199 3.85 -7.95 -8.34
C TRP A 199 5.13 -7.27 -8.79
N ARG A 200 5.60 -7.62 -9.98
CA ARG A 200 6.74 -7.01 -10.65
C ARG A 200 6.36 -6.52 -12.04
N VAL A 201 6.92 -5.39 -12.44
CA VAL A 201 6.82 -4.90 -13.82
C VAL A 201 7.32 -5.96 -14.78
N VAL A 202 6.49 -6.26 -15.79
CA VAL A 202 6.88 -7.13 -16.90
C VAL A 202 7.84 -6.34 -17.78
N SER A 203 9.11 -6.75 -17.86
CA SER A 203 10.03 -6.18 -18.83
C SER A 203 9.47 -6.41 -20.23
N SER A 204 9.24 -5.34 -20.99
CA SER A 204 9.02 -5.49 -22.43
C SER A 204 10.24 -6.23 -22.96
N ALA A 205 10.04 -7.44 -23.51
CA ALA A 205 11.11 -8.10 -24.26
C ALA A 205 11.48 -7.13 -25.38
N SER A 206 12.73 -6.63 -25.34
CA SER A 206 13.29 -5.87 -26.42
C SER A 206 13.31 -6.83 -27.63
N GLY A 207 12.37 -6.61 -28.58
CA GLY A 207 12.35 -7.29 -29.88
C GLY A 207 13.52 -6.82 -30.74
#